data_9c0b150f9660a9b8e0c68928cec9c41b
#
_entry.id   9c0b150f9660a9b8e0c68928cec9c41b
#
_cell.length_a   1.000
_cell.length_b   1.000
_cell.length_c   1.000
_cell.angle_alpha   90.00
_cell.angle_beta   90.00
_cell.angle_gamma   90.00
#
_symmetry.space_group_name_H-M   'P 1'
#
loop_
_entity.id
_entity.type
_entity.pdbx_description
1 polymer ?
#
loop_
_entity_poly.entity_id
_entity_poly.type
_entity_poly.pdbx_seq_one_letter_code
_entity_poly.pdbx_strand_id
1 'polypeptide(L)'
;TKLTSDKLFVAGNAYSGEHGTRFSVVRYGNVMGSRGSVIPFFSSIREKGVLPITDERMTRFMISLEQGVELVWHAFEDMVGGEIYVKKIPSMKVTDLARVVAPECKQEVVGIRPGEKLHEQMIGAEDSYYTFEYPEHFKILPTINEWASSPERIKDGKKVPEGFVYASDNNGEWMTDAELQAWIDTNGEKIGSI
;
A
#
# COMPACT_ATOMS: atom_id res chain seq x y z
N THR A 1 -11.57 -3.62 -9.49
CA THR A 1 -12.54 -3.08 -8.49
C THR A 1 -11.98 -1.90 -7.70
N LYS A 2 -10.78 -2.00 -7.05
CA LYS A 2 -10.23 -0.88 -6.26
C LYS A 2 -10.01 0.39 -7.08
N LEU A 3 -9.41 0.28 -8.28
CA LEU A 3 -9.22 1.43 -9.17
C LEU A 3 -10.56 2.11 -9.56
N THR A 4 -11.61 1.32 -9.75
CA THR A 4 -12.95 1.87 -10.03
C THR A 4 -13.49 2.63 -8.80
N SER A 5 -13.29 2.09 -7.58
CA SER A 5 -13.67 2.78 -6.35
C SER A 5 -12.95 4.13 -6.22
N ASP A 6 -11.63 4.17 -6.45
CA ASP A 6 -10.86 5.42 -6.38
C ASP A 6 -11.47 6.49 -7.30
N LYS A 7 -11.73 6.12 -8.56
CA LYS A 7 -12.33 7.05 -9.54
C LYS A 7 -13.74 7.50 -9.15
N LEU A 8 -14.56 6.63 -8.57
CA LEU A 8 -15.91 6.98 -8.10
C LEU A 8 -15.85 7.97 -6.93
N PHE A 9 -14.98 7.76 -5.94
CA PHE A 9 -14.83 8.68 -4.83
C PHE A 9 -14.27 10.03 -5.28
N VAL A 10 -13.28 10.05 -6.17
CA VAL A 10 -12.76 11.29 -6.75
C VAL A 10 -13.86 12.04 -7.50
N ALA A 11 -14.64 11.35 -8.34
CA ALA A 11 -15.77 11.94 -9.07
C ALA A 11 -16.89 12.43 -8.14
N GLY A 12 -17.07 11.81 -6.96
CA GLY A 12 -18.04 12.20 -5.95
C GLY A 12 -17.95 13.67 -5.54
N ASN A 13 -16.73 14.26 -5.60
CA ASN A 13 -16.53 15.68 -5.32
C ASN A 13 -17.29 16.61 -6.29
N ALA A 14 -17.49 16.18 -7.55
CA ALA A 14 -18.25 16.97 -8.52
C ALA A 14 -19.77 16.93 -8.26
N TYR A 15 -20.25 15.93 -7.52
CA TYR A 15 -21.67 15.74 -7.19
C TYR A 15 -22.04 16.19 -5.77
N SER A 16 -21.08 16.62 -4.96
CA SER A 16 -21.32 16.98 -3.55
C SER A 16 -22.14 18.26 -3.35
N GLY A 17 -22.31 19.08 -4.40
CA GLY A 17 -23.13 20.28 -4.41
C GLY A 17 -22.72 21.30 -3.33
N GLU A 18 -23.69 22.11 -2.89
CA GLU A 18 -23.49 23.18 -1.88
C GLU A 18 -23.19 22.66 -0.46
N HIS A 19 -23.39 21.36 -0.20
CA HIS A 19 -23.17 20.77 1.13
C HIS A 19 -21.71 20.61 1.52
N GLY A 20 -20.77 20.87 0.61
CA GLY A 20 -19.34 20.91 0.91
C GLY A 20 -18.72 19.56 1.33
N THR A 21 -19.40 18.43 1.09
CA THR A 21 -18.83 17.11 1.36
C THR A 21 -17.61 16.89 0.47
N ARG A 22 -16.47 16.52 1.08
CA ARG A 22 -15.22 16.26 0.39
C ARG A 22 -14.87 14.78 0.48
N PHE A 23 -14.40 14.21 -0.62
CA PHE A 23 -13.95 12.84 -0.72
C PHE A 23 -12.48 12.83 -1.10
N SER A 24 -11.69 12.03 -0.45
CA SER A 24 -10.32 11.68 -0.83
C SER A 24 -10.12 10.17 -0.71
N VAL A 25 -9.02 9.68 -1.24
CA VAL A 25 -8.67 8.26 -1.24
C VAL A 25 -7.32 8.10 -0.56
N VAL A 26 -7.16 7.04 0.22
CA VAL A 26 -5.86 6.60 0.72
C VAL A 26 -5.50 5.25 0.10
N ARG A 27 -4.28 5.13 -0.42
CA ARG A 27 -3.70 3.87 -0.91
C ARG A 27 -2.55 3.47 -0.01
N TYR A 28 -2.59 2.26 0.52
CA TYR A 28 -1.50 1.67 1.29
C TYR A 28 -1.41 0.17 1.01
N GLY A 29 -0.30 -0.45 1.43
CA GLY A 29 0.00 -1.84 1.15
C GLY A 29 -0.73 -2.84 2.03
N ASN A 30 -0.14 -4.02 2.14
CA ASN A 30 -0.67 -5.08 2.98
C ASN A 30 -0.48 -4.74 4.46
N VAL A 31 -1.58 -4.66 5.20
CA VAL A 31 -1.52 -4.47 6.65
C VAL A 31 -1.01 -5.75 7.30
N MET A 32 0.15 -5.65 7.94
CA MET A 32 0.81 -6.77 8.61
C MET A 32 -0.11 -7.39 9.66
N GLY A 33 -0.19 -8.71 9.69
CA GLY A 33 -1.00 -9.45 10.66
C GLY A 33 -2.51 -9.37 10.46
N SER A 34 -3.00 -8.69 9.41
CA SER A 34 -4.44 -8.60 9.15
C SER A 34 -5.05 -9.97 8.86
N ARG A 35 -6.34 -10.13 9.22
CA ARG A 35 -7.07 -11.39 9.09
C ARG A 35 -7.03 -11.90 7.65
N GLY A 36 -6.61 -13.17 7.46
CA GLY A 36 -6.49 -13.81 6.15
C GLY A 36 -5.29 -13.37 5.32
N SER A 37 -4.40 -12.50 5.86
CA SER A 37 -3.17 -12.12 5.18
C SER A 37 -2.08 -13.19 5.31
N VAL A 38 -0.96 -12.98 4.60
CA VAL A 38 0.10 -13.98 4.46
C VAL A 38 0.79 -14.34 5.78
N ILE A 39 0.99 -13.39 6.71
CA ILE A 39 1.63 -13.65 8.00
C ILE A 39 0.79 -14.63 8.85
N PRO A 40 -0.50 -14.37 9.18
CA PRO A 40 -1.32 -15.32 9.92
C PRO A 40 -1.52 -16.62 9.16
N PHE A 41 -1.57 -16.61 7.82
CA PHE A 41 -1.67 -17.81 7.01
C PHE A 41 -0.44 -18.70 7.20
N PHE A 42 0.78 -18.18 7.03
CA PHE A 42 2.00 -18.94 7.23
C PHE A 42 2.15 -19.43 8.67
N SER A 43 1.83 -18.60 9.65
CA SER A 43 1.83 -18.99 11.06
C SER A 43 0.89 -20.18 11.33
N SER A 44 -0.30 -20.20 10.73
CA SER A 44 -1.30 -21.25 10.93
C SER A 44 -0.94 -22.61 10.34
N ILE A 45 -0.07 -22.62 9.33
CA ILE A 45 0.34 -23.86 8.65
C ILE A 45 1.77 -24.31 8.94
N ARG A 46 2.51 -23.56 9.77
CA ARG A 46 3.94 -23.84 10.06
C ARG A 46 4.21 -25.25 10.57
N GLU A 47 3.28 -25.84 11.33
CA GLU A 47 3.40 -27.21 11.84
C GLU A 47 3.46 -28.26 10.73
N LYS A 48 3.02 -27.93 9.50
CA LYS A 48 3.13 -28.81 8.34
C LYS A 48 4.55 -28.95 7.80
N GLY A 49 5.48 -28.08 8.25
CA GLY A 49 6.88 -28.07 7.82
C GLY A 49 7.12 -27.57 6.39
N VAL A 50 6.06 -27.16 5.67
CA VAL A 50 6.15 -26.66 4.29
C VAL A 50 5.24 -25.45 4.12
N LEU A 51 5.79 -24.37 3.55
CA LEU A 51 5.06 -23.17 3.19
C LEU A 51 4.88 -23.06 1.66
N PRO A 52 3.65 -22.89 1.16
CA PRO A 52 3.39 -22.67 -0.26
C PRO A 52 3.78 -21.25 -0.64
N ILE A 53 4.72 -21.10 -1.57
CA ILE A 53 5.14 -19.84 -2.15
C ILE A 53 4.56 -19.73 -3.56
N THR A 54 3.84 -18.66 -3.83
CA THR A 54 3.22 -18.45 -5.14
C THR A 54 4.26 -18.28 -6.24
N ASP A 55 5.27 -17.42 -6.01
CA ASP A 55 6.41 -17.17 -6.88
C ASP A 55 7.54 -16.55 -6.06
N GLU A 56 8.78 -16.96 -6.29
CA GLU A 56 9.96 -16.47 -5.56
C GLU A 56 10.25 -14.97 -5.80
N ARG A 57 9.79 -14.43 -6.92
CA ARG A 57 9.95 -13.02 -7.28
C ARG A 57 8.90 -12.11 -6.64
N MET A 58 7.85 -12.69 -6.05
CA MET A 58 6.71 -11.95 -5.54
C MET A 58 7.11 -10.99 -4.43
N THR A 59 6.67 -9.74 -4.58
CA THR A 59 6.89 -8.67 -3.61
C THR A 59 5.58 -8.05 -3.14
N ARG A 60 5.58 -7.55 -1.93
CA ARG A 60 4.44 -6.84 -1.34
C ARG A 60 4.92 -5.60 -0.60
N PHE A 61 4.08 -4.59 -0.55
CA PHE A 61 4.26 -3.46 0.34
C PHE A 61 3.79 -3.82 1.75
N MET A 62 4.56 -3.43 2.76
CA MET A 62 4.30 -3.77 4.17
C MET A 62 4.00 -2.51 4.98
N ILE A 63 2.89 -2.53 5.73
CA ILE A 63 2.48 -1.41 6.58
C ILE A 63 1.89 -1.94 7.89
N SER A 64 2.08 -1.22 9.00
CA SER A 64 1.34 -1.49 10.22
C SER A 64 -0.07 -0.88 10.16
N LEU A 65 -0.97 -1.34 11.03
CA LEU A 65 -2.32 -0.76 11.13
C LEU A 65 -2.24 0.71 11.55
N GLU A 66 -1.37 1.01 12.51
CA GLU A 66 -1.16 2.36 13.03
C GLU A 66 -0.74 3.33 11.93
N GLN A 67 0.25 2.95 11.11
CA GLN A 67 0.69 3.76 9.96
C GLN A 67 -0.42 3.98 8.93
N GLY A 68 -1.29 2.97 8.73
CA GLY A 68 -2.46 3.11 7.86
C GLY A 68 -3.46 4.12 8.41
N VAL A 69 -3.73 4.08 9.71
CA VAL A 69 -4.61 5.05 10.40
C VAL A 69 -4.02 6.46 10.37
N GLU A 70 -2.73 6.61 10.62
CA GLU A 70 -2.04 7.90 10.51
C GLU A 70 -2.19 8.54 9.13
N LEU A 71 -2.09 7.74 8.04
CA LEU A 71 -2.32 8.24 6.69
C LEU A 71 -3.77 8.73 6.50
N VAL A 72 -4.75 8.06 7.09
CA VAL A 72 -6.16 8.49 7.04
C VAL A 72 -6.34 9.83 7.75
N TRP A 73 -5.78 10.00 8.95
CA TRP A 73 -5.83 11.27 9.69
C TRP A 73 -5.14 12.40 8.92
N HIS A 74 -3.94 12.13 8.37
CA HIS A 74 -3.25 13.10 7.53
C HIS A 74 -4.11 13.53 6.33
N ALA A 75 -4.76 12.57 5.66
CA ALA A 75 -5.65 12.89 4.53
C ALA A 75 -6.84 13.76 4.94
N PHE A 76 -7.44 13.52 6.12
CA PHE A 76 -8.53 14.34 6.64
C PHE A 76 -8.11 15.79 6.91
N GLU A 77 -6.91 16.00 7.43
CA GLU A 77 -6.39 17.33 7.75
C GLU A 77 -5.95 18.10 6.50
N ASP A 78 -5.42 17.40 5.49
CA ASP A 78 -4.80 18.01 4.31
C ASP A 78 -5.75 18.16 3.11
N MET A 79 -6.80 17.33 3.00
CA MET A 79 -7.60 17.25 1.78
C MET A 79 -8.44 18.50 1.50
N VAL A 80 -8.44 18.90 0.24
CA VAL A 80 -9.37 19.89 -0.33
C VAL A 80 -10.53 19.16 -1.06
N GLY A 81 -10.28 17.93 -1.52
CA GLY A 81 -11.22 17.01 -2.17
C GLY A 81 -10.69 16.49 -3.51
N GLY A 82 -10.76 15.18 -3.70
CA GLY A 82 -10.33 14.48 -4.90
C GLY A 82 -8.89 13.99 -4.90
N GLU A 83 -8.10 14.31 -3.88
CA GLU A 83 -6.74 13.82 -3.76
C GLU A 83 -6.70 12.32 -3.45
N ILE A 84 -5.66 11.64 -3.96
CA ILE A 84 -5.33 10.27 -3.60
C ILE A 84 -3.98 10.30 -2.89
N TYR A 85 -3.96 9.92 -1.62
CA TYR A 85 -2.75 9.85 -0.79
C TYR A 85 -2.18 8.43 -0.85
N VAL A 86 -0.87 8.33 -1.11
CA VAL A 86 -0.16 7.06 -1.21
C VAL A 86 1.00 7.09 -0.21
N LYS A 87 0.93 6.27 0.85
CA LYS A 87 1.99 6.20 1.87
C LYS A 87 3.27 5.64 1.27
N LYS A 88 4.42 6.24 1.60
CA LYS A 88 5.73 5.64 1.39
C LYS A 88 5.94 4.56 2.45
N ILE A 89 6.16 3.34 2.02
CA ILE A 89 6.28 2.17 2.90
C ILE A 89 7.24 1.17 2.31
N PRO A 90 7.92 0.36 3.15
CA PRO A 90 8.86 -0.62 2.68
C PRO A 90 8.20 -1.76 1.91
N SER A 91 8.97 -2.35 1.01
CA SER A 91 8.66 -3.60 0.31
C SER A 91 9.31 -4.79 0.99
N MET A 92 8.76 -5.98 0.78
CA MET A 92 9.37 -7.23 1.19
C MET A 92 9.06 -8.33 0.18
N LYS A 93 10.02 -9.25 -0.05
CA LYS A 93 9.78 -10.48 -0.80
C LYS A 93 8.94 -11.45 0.03
N VAL A 94 8.04 -12.17 -0.62
CA VAL A 94 7.22 -13.18 0.06
C VAL A 94 8.08 -14.33 0.59
N THR A 95 9.20 -14.65 -0.09
CA THR A 95 10.18 -15.63 0.39
C THR A 95 10.87 -15.22 1.68
N ASP A 96 11.24 -13.94 1.82
CA ASP A 96 11.88 -13.43 3.02
C ASP A 96 10.87 -13.39 4.18
N LEU A 97 9.64 -12.99 3.90
CA LEU A 97 8.55 -13.03 4.87
C LEU A 97 8.30 -14.46 5.37
N ALA A 98 8.27 -15.45 4.47
CA ALA A 98 8.13 -16.86 4.83
C ALA A 98 9.28 -17.35 5.73
N ARG A 99 10.53 -16.95 5.40
CA ARG A 99 11.72 -17.28 6.20
C ARG A 99 11.65 -16.73 7.62
N VAL A 100 11.14 -15.50 7.80
CA VAL A 100 11.02 -14.87 9.14
C VAL A 100 9.88 -15.49 9.93
N VAL A 101 8.72 -15.72 9.32
CA VAL A 101 7.53 -16.23 10.02
C VAL A 101 7.69 -17.69 10.44
N ALA A 102 8.33 -18.52 9.61
CA ALA A 102 8.51 -19.96 9.88
C ALA A 102 9.86 -20.45 9.32
N PRO A 103 10.97 -20.10 10.00
CA PRO A 103 12.32 -20.41 9.53
C PRO A 103 12.62 -21.92 9.44
N GLU A 104 11.87 -22.74 10.18
CA GLU A 104 11.97 -24.20 10.18
C GLU A 104 11.29 -24.84 8.96
N CYS A 105 10.45 -24.12 8.23
CA CYS A 105 9.67 -24.66 7.13
C CYS A 105 10.40 -24.61 5.79
N LYS A 106 10.24 -25.65 4.98
CA LYS A 106 10.65 -25.65 3.59
C LYS A 106 9.69 -24.78 2.76
N GLN A 107 10.21 -23.95 1.89
CA GLN A 107 9.43 -23.20 0.92
C GLN A 107 9.21 -24.03 -0.35
N GLU A 108 7.98 -24.14 -0.82
CA GLU A 108 7.62 -24.88 -2.04
C GLU A 108 6.85 -23.96 -3.00
N VAL A 109 7.33 -23.81 -4.23
CA VAL A 109 6.68 -22.97 -5.24
C VAL A 109 5.47 -23.69 -5.81
N VAL A 110 4.29 -23.09 -5.64
CA VAL A 110 2.99 -23.63 -6.07
C VAL A 110 2.43 -23.00 -7.33
N GLY A 111 3.04 -21.90 -7.82
CA GLY A 111 2.60 -21.16 -9.01
C GLY A 111 1.58 -20.05 -8.70
N ILE A 112 1.49 -19.10 -9.66
CA ILE A 112 0.62 -17.92 -9.57
C ILE A 112 -0.82 -18.32 -9.86
N ARG A 113 -1.75 -17.85 -9.02
CA ARG A 113 -3.19 -18.07 -9.19
C ARG A 113 -3.77 -17.08 -10.21
N PRO A 114 -4.86 -17.43 -10.92
CA PRO A 114 -5.54 -16.48 -11.81
C PRO A 114 -5.93 -15.20 -11.09
N GLY A 115 -5.52 -14.04 -11.64
CA GLY A 115 -5.80 -12.72 -11.08
C GLY A 115 -4.86 -12.28 -9.94
N GLU A 116 -3.91 -13.10 -9.52
CA GLU A 116 -2.88 -12.73 -8.56
C GLU A 116 -1.78 -11.92 -9.24
N LYS A 117 -1.31 -10.85 -8.57
CA LYS A 117 -0.24 -9.99 -9.08
C LYS A 117 1.10 -10.44 -8.52
N LEU A 118 2.13 -10.45 -9.37
CA LEU A 118 3.50 -10.69 -8.94
C LEU A 118 3.99 -9.57 -8.02
N HIS A 119 3.75 -8.33 -8.41
CA HIS A 119 4.10 -7.12 -7.66
C HIS A 119 2.87 -6.24 -7.45
N GLU A 120 2.85 -5.48 -6.36
CA GLU A 120 1.81 -4.49 -6.10
C GLU A 120 2.24 -3.14 -6.68
N GLN A 121 1.29 -2.41 -7.28
CA GLN A 121 1.52 -1.09 -7.84
C GLN A 121 0.53 -0.11 -7.24
N MET A 122 1.04 0.98 -6.65
CA MET A 122 0.24 2.04 -6.04
C MET A 122 0.14 3.29 -6.91
N ILE A 123 1.18 3.59 -7.71
CA ILE A 123 1.18 4.70 -8.67
C ILE A 123 1.60 4.15 -10.00
N GLY A 124 0.76 4.32 -11.02
CA GLY A 124 1.07 3.94 -12.40
C GLY A 124 1.73 5.08 -13.16
N ALA A 125 2.36 4.74 -14.30
CA ALA A 125 3.01 5.73 -15.14
C ALA A 125 2.06 6.86 -15.59
N GLU A 126 0.78 6.53 -15.82
CA GLU A 126 -0.26 7.51 -16.19
C GLU A 126 -0.61 8.45 -15.04
N ASP A 127 -0.54 7.98 -13.78
CA ASP A 127 -0.78 8.81 -12.59
C ASP A 127 0.36 9.84 -12.38
N SER A 128 1.57 9.60 -12.93
CA SER A 128 2.77 10.42 -12.73
C SER A 128 2.58 11.88 -13.15
N TYR A 129 1.77 12.12 -14.18
CA TYR A 129 1.46 13.47 -14.66
C TYR A 129 0.79 14.36 -13.59
N TYR A 130 0.19 13.76 -12.58
CA TYR A 130 -0.58 14.43 -11.52
C TYR A 130 -0.06 14.12 -10.13
N THR A 131 1.09 13.46 -10.03
CA THR A 131 1.67 12.99 -8.77
C THR A 131 2.72 13.96 -8.25
N PHE A 132 2.62 14.26 -6.97
CA PHE A 132 3.58 15.05 -6.21
C PHE A 132 4.13 14.23 -5.04
N GLU A 133 5.42 14.39 -4.81
CA GLU A 133 6.17 13.72 -3.75
C GLU A 133 6.32 14.64 -2.54
N TYR A 134 6.13 14.07 -1.36
CA TYR A 134 6.34 14.66 -0.04
C TYR A 134 7.27 13.73 0.77
N PRO A 135 7.75 14.15 1.95
CA PRO A 135 8.66 13.32 2.75
C PRO A 135 8.11 11.90 3.02
N GLU A 136 6.85 11.77 3.47
CA GLU A 136 6.27 10.53 3.95
C GLU A 136 5.23 9.90 3.01
N HIS A 137 4.83 10.59 1.94
CA HIS A 137 3.79 10.14 1.04
C HIS A 137 3.93 10.73 -0.35
N PHE A 138 3.13 10.20 -1.28
CA PHE A 138 2.81 10.83 -2.55
C PHE A 138 1.35 11.28 -2.54
N LYS A 139 1.04 12.31 -3.30
CA LYS A 139 -0.31 12.81 -3.53
C LYS A 139 -0.57 12.85 -5.03
N ILE A 140 -1.61 12.13 -5.49
CA ILE A 140 -2.09 12.20 -6.86
C ILE A 140 -3.25 13.19 -6.86
N LEU A 141 -3.12 14.25 -7.64
CA LEU A 141 -4.14 15.29 -7.74
C LEU A 141 -5.21 14.92 -8.78
N PRO A 142 -6.46 15.31 -8.54
CA PRO A 142 -7.53 15.05 -9.49
C PRO A 142 -7.34 15.82 -10.79
N THR A 143 -7.70 15.22 -11.92
CA THR A 143 -7.61 15.80 -13.25
C THR A 143 -8.81 16.68 -13.63
N ILE A 144 -9.79 16.79 -12.74
CA ILE A 144 -11.03 17.51 -12.94
C ILE A 144 -10.80 19.00 -12.65
N ASN A 145 -11.36 19.89 -13.47
CA ASN A 145 -11.43 21.34 -13.25
C ASN A 145 -10.07 22.02 -12.94
N GLU A 146 -8.99 21.61 -13.60
CA GLU A 146 -7.63 22.18 -13.39
C GLU A 146 -7.11 22.03 -11.93
N TRP A 147 -7.74 21.21 -11.11
CA TRP A 147 -7.36 20.99 -9.72
C TRP A 147 -5.92 20.46 -9.57
N ALA A 148 -5.40 19.80 -10.61
CA ALA A 148 -4.03 19.31 -10.63
C ALA A 148 -2.97 20.44 -10.61
N SER A 149 -3.36 21.70 -10.93
CA SER A 149 -2.48 22.87 -10.94
C SER A 149 -2.72 23.79 -9.71
N SER A 150 -3.62 23.40 -8.80
CA SER A 150 -3.99 24.23 -7.65
C SER A 150 -2.85 24.32 -6.63
N PRO A 151 -2.31 25.53 -6.35
CA PRO A 151 -1.26 25.71 -5.32
C PRO A 151 -1.70 25.24 -3.93
N GLU A 152 -2.98 25.41 -3.60
CA GLU A 152 -3.56 24.97 -2.32
C GLU A 152 -3.46 23.45 -2.14
N ARG A 153 -3.57 22.69 -3.22
CA ARG A 153 -3.47 21.22 -3.21
C ARG A 153 -2.03 20.74 -3.26
N ILE A 154 -1.18 21.43 -4.04
CA ILE A 154 0.23 21.08 -4.23
C ILE A 154 1.03 21.42 -2.97
N LYS A 155 0.81 22.61 -2.37
CA LYS A 155 1.60 23.10 -1.25
C LYS A 155 3.11 23.05 -1.55
N ASP A 156 3.87 22.30 -0.75
CA ASP A 156 5.32 22.07 -0.83
C ASP A 156 5.70 20.79 -1.61
N GLY A 157 4.71 20.14 -2.24
CA GLY A 157 4.93 18.92 -3.00
C GLY A 157 5.84 19.10 -4.20
N LYS A 158 6.77 18.17 -4.41
CA LYS A 158 7.67 18.14 -5.56
C LYS A 158 7.11 17.20 -6.62
N LYS A 159 6.94 17.71 -7.85
CA LYS A 159 6.43 16.88 -8.94
C LYS A 159 7.37 15.73 -9.25
N VAL A 160 6.81 14.49 -9.36
CA VAL A 160 7.60 13.32 -9.78
C VAL A 160 7.94 13.38 -11.26
N PRO A 161 8.99 12.68 -11.72
CA PRO A 161 9.31 12.57 -13.15
C PRO A 161 8.17 11.93 -13.95
N GLU A 162 8.06 12.30 -15.24
CA GLU A 162 7.13 11.64 -16.16
C GLU A 162 7.46 10.14 -16.28
N GLY A 163 6.43 9.31 -16.27
CA GLY A 163 6.57 7.87 -16.29
C GLY A 163 6.94 7.24 -14.94
N PHE A 164 6.97 8.03 -13.86
CA PHE A 164 7.22 7.51 -12.51
C PHE A 164 6.21 6.42 -12.14
N VAL A 165 6.72 5.32 -11.61
CA VAL A 165 5.92 4.20 -11.09
C VAL A 165 6.34 3.92 -9.65
N TYR A 166 5.38 3.76 -8.77
CA TYR A 166 5.61 3.30 -7.41
C TYR A 166 5.00 1.90 -7.23
N ALA A 167 5.88 0.90 -7.27
CA ALA A 167 5.53 -0.51 -7.17
C ALA A 167 6.46 -1.24 -6.19
N SER A 168 6.01 -2.39 -5.69
CA SER A 168 6.71 -3.11 -4.63
C SER A 168 8.04 -3.76 -5.09
N ASP A 169 8.28 -3.86 -6.38
CA ASP A 169 9.52 -4.40 -6.96
C ASP A 169 10.55 -3.33 -7.32
N ASN A 170 10.11 -2.06 -7.50
CA ASN A 170 11.00 -0.93 -7.81
C ASN A 170 11.13 0.09 -6.68
N ASN A 171 10.67 -0.25 -5.48
CA ASN A 171 10.74 0.59 -4.30
C ASN A 171 12.18 0.73 -3.78
N GLY A 172 12.56 1.94 -3.35
CA GLY A 172 13.86 2.20 -2.71
C GLY A 172 13.95 1.72 -1.26
N GLU A 173 12.80 1.47 -0.61
CA GLU A 173 12.75 1.06 0.79
C GLU A 173 12.35 -0.42 0.90
N TRP A 174 13.17 -1.19 1.62
CA TRP A 174 12.92 -2.61 1.84
C TRP A 174 12.94 -2.92 3.32
N MET A 175 11.93 -3.68 3.76
CA MET A 175 11.87 -4.20 5.12
C MET A 175 12.89 -5.32 5.30
N THR A 176 13.67 -5.23 6.34
CA THR A 176 14.63 -6.27 6.73
C THR A 176 13.96 -7.38 7.52
N ASP A 177 14.60 -8.56 7.55
CA ASP A 177 14.17 -9.69 8.39
C ASP A 177 14.08 -9.28 9.86
N ALA A 178 15.02 -8.47 10.35
CA ALA A 178 15.07 -8.00 11.74
C ALA A 178 13.89 -7.07 12.08
N GLU A 179 13.51 -6.19 11.17
CA GLU A 179 12.35 -5.29 11.35
C GLU A 179 11.05 -6.08 11.39
N LEU A 180 10.87 -7.05 10.47
CA LEU A 180 9.70 -7.91 10.49
C LEU A 180 9.64 -8.77 11.75
N GLN A 181 10.78 -9.36 12.18
CA GLN A 181 10.84 -10.13 13.42
C GLN A 181 10.48 -9.30 14.64
N ALA A 182 11.03 -8.08 14.75
CA ALA A 182 10.72 -7.15 15.85
C ALA A 182 9.23 -6.78 15.86
N TRP A 183 8.62 -6.60 14.68
CA TRP A 183 7.18 -6.36 14.59
C TRP A 183 6.37 -7.58 15.04
N ILE A 184 6.75 -8.80 14.63
CA ILE A 184 6.10 -10.06 15.06
C ILE A 184 6.21 -10.23 16.58
N ASP A 185 7.38 -10.01 17.15
CA ASP A 185 7.62 -10.14 18.60
C ASP A 185 6.73 -9.20 19.42
N THR A 186 6.51 -7.99 18.89
CA THR A 186 5.69 -6.96 19.55
C THR A 186 4.19 -7.20 19.37
N ASN A 187 3.78 -7.77 18.24
CA ASN A 187 2.36 -7.85 17.84
C ASN A 187 1.84 -9.28 17.71
N GLY A 188 2.59 -10.30 18.13
CA GLY A 188 2.26 -11.71 17.93
C GLY A 188 0.86 -12.10 18.39
N GLU A 189 0.38 -11.56 19.53
CA GLU A 189 -0.96 -11.81 20.06
C GLU A 189 -2.09 -11.23 19.21
N LYS A 190 -1.78 -10.21 18.39
CA LYS A 190 -2.75 -9.53 17.52
C LYS A 190 -2.81 -10.14 16.10
N ILE A 191 -1.88 -11.02 15.75
CA ILE A 191 -1.82 -11.62 14.42
C ILE A 191 -3.11 -12.40 14.14
N GLY A 192 -3.81 -12.04 13.05
CA GLY A 192 -5.08 -12.65 12.65
C GLY A 192 -6.31 -12.11 13.37
N SER A 193 -6.15 -11.19 14.32
CA SER A 193 -7.27 -10.53 15.02
C SER A 193 -7.58 -9.13 14.48
N ILE A 194 -6.65 -8.56 13.72
CA ILE A 194 -6.75 -7.24 13.07
C ILE A 194 -7.56 -7.31 11.78
#